data_ffde45a42e11d2a837f8d02a9477a6d0
#
_entry.id   ffde45a42e11d2a837f8d02a9477a6d0
#
_cell.length_a   1.000
_cell.length_b   1.000
_cell.length_c   1.000
_cell.angle_alpha   90.00
_cell.angle_beta   90.00
_cell.angle_gamma   90.00
#
_symmetry.space_group_name_H-M   'P 1'
#
loop_
_entity.id
_entity.type
_entity.pdbx_description
1 polymer ?
#
loop_
_entity_poly.entity_id
_entity_poly.type
_entity_poly.pdbx_seq_one_letter_code
_entity_poly.pdbx_strand_id
1 'polypeptide(L)'
;MFRWLALVFCLHALGACVEGSVLSDRPEPIGEFALGYSVVVAPHPVAAPLSRKATDMEWIVAVKAAVDRRFARYEGGSLYHIAVSVDGYVLAQPGIPVLLSPKSALIMNVTIWDDAVGKKLNPTPYQILVVESVNAKTLIGSGLTMTGQAQLENLANNAALSIESWLRTRQIESGWFDRPGS
;
A
#
# COMPACT_ATOMS: atom_id res chain seq x y z
N MET A 1 15.12 50.54 16.31
CA MET A 1 14.22 49.53 16.86
C MET A 1 13.35 48.80 15.82
N PHE A 2 13.27 49.24 14.58
CA PHE A 2 12.41 48.61 13.53
C PHE A 2 13.02 47.43 12.78
N ARG A 3 14.32 47.19 12.90
CA ARG A 3 15.02 46.10 12.17
C ARG A 3 14.96 44.72 12.85
N TRP A 4 14.60 44.67 14.12
CA TRP A 4 14.51 43.43 14.88
C TRP A 4 13.12 42.77 14.82
N LEU A 5 12.08 43.51 14.47
CA LEU A 5 10.72 42.95 14.29
C LEU A 5 10.55 42.19 13.00
N ALA A 6 11.33 42.46 11.96
CA ALA A 6 11.26 41.76 10.67
C ALA A 6 11.89 40.37 10.75
N LEU A 7 12.83 40.13 11.64
CA LEU A 7 13.52 38.82 11.78
C LEU A 7 12.68 37.79 12.55
N VAL A 8 11.77 38.19 13.39
CA VAL A 8 10.89 37.30 14.17
C VAL A 8 9.71 36.82 13.31
N PHE A 9 9.31 37.54 12.28
CA PHE A 9 8.18 37.16 11.42
C PHE A 9 8.56 36.08 10.37
N CYS A 10 9.84 35.96 10.01
CA CYS A 10 10.30 34.94 9.07
C CYS A 10 10.48 33.53 9.66
N LEU A 11 10.47 33.38 10.99
CA LEU A 11 10.67 32.07 11.63
C LEU A 11 9.39 31.24 11.75
N HIS A 12 8.21 31.75 11.42
CA HIS A 12 6.93 31.04 11.54
C HIS A 12 6.42 30.41 10.23
N ALA A 13 7.18 30.51 9.13
CA ALA A 13 6.76 30.01 7.82
C ALA A 13 7.33 28.60 7.46
N LEU A 14 8.02 27.92 8.37
CA LEU A 14 8.65 26.61 8.12
C LEU A 14 7.91 25.42 8.75
N GLY A 15 6.63 25.59 9.07
CA GLY A 15 5.82 24.57 9.75
C GLY A 15 4.81 23.83 8.87
N ALA A 16 5.02 23.69 7.56
CA ALA A 16 4.06 23.02 6.70
C ALA A 16 4.68 21.98 5.77
N CYS A 17 5.27 20.95 6.35
CA CYS A 17 5.43 19.66 5.69
C CYS A 17 5.24 18.56 6.75
N VAL A 18 4.00 18.34 7.14
CA VAL A 18 3.59 17.10 7.79
C VAL A 18 3.31 16.11 6.67
N GLU A 19 4.32 15.41 6.22
CA GLU A 19 4.16 14.14 5.52
C GLU A 19 3.74 13.07 6.52
N GLY A 20 2.52 13.16 6.98
CA GLY A 20 1.80 12.00 7.42
C GLY A 20 0.97 11.55 6.22
N SER A 21 1.04 10.29 5.85
CA SER A 21 0.01 9.65 5.04
C SER A 21 -1.28 9.58 5.86
N VAL A 22 -1.82 10.74 6.23
CA VAL A 22 -3.13 10.85 6.81
C VAL A 22 -4.07 10.39 5.70
N LEU A 23 -4.67 9.22 5.90
CA LEU A 23 -5.79 8.80 5.08
C LEU A 23 -6.82 9.92 5.18
N SER A 24 -6.95 10.76 4.13
CA SER A 24 -8.04 11.73 4.11
C SER A 24 -9.35 10.95 4.22
N ASP A 25 -10.32 11.47 4.96
CA ASP A 25 -11.59 10.79 5.15
C ASP A 25 -12.28 10.50 3.81
N ARG A 26 -12.03 11.32 2.81
CA ARG A 26 -12.51 11.11 1.45
C ARG A 26 -11.35 11.19 0.45
N PRO A 27 -10.94 10.07 -0.16
CA PRO A 27 -9.93 10.08 -1.21
C PRO A 27 -10.49 10.70 -2.49
N GLU A 28 -9.60 11.16 -3.37
CA GLU A 28 -10.00 11.50 -4.74
C GLU A 28 -10.60 10.28 -5.44
N PRO A 29 -11.76 10.41 -6.10
CA PRO A 29 -12.39 9.29 -6.80
C PRO A 29 -11.46 8.62 -7.82
N ILE A 30 -11.67 7.34 -8.04
CA ILE A 30 -11.09 6.59 -9.15
C ILE A 30 -12.25 6.22 -10.07
N GLY A 31 -12.71 7.16 -10.89
CA GLY A 31 -13.94 6.97 -11.64
C GLY A 31 -15.11 6.59 -10.75
N GLU A 32 -15.93 5.65 -11.17
CA GLU A 32 -17.10 5.14 -10.42
C GLU A 32 -16.77 3.95 -9.50
N PHE A 33 -15.50 3.80 -9.13
CA PHE A 33 -15.05 2.68 -8.29
C PHE A 33 -15.63 2.78 -6.87
N ALA A 34 -16.24 1.69 -6.41
CA ALA A 34 -16.52 1.38 -5.01
C ALA A 34 -16.09 -0.06 -4.71
N LEU A 35 -15.54 -0.29 -3.51
CA LEU A 35 -15.16 -1.65 -3.11
C LEU A 35 -16.40 -2.48 -2.74
N GLY A 36 -16.66 -3.55 -3.50
CA GLY A 36 -17.64 -4.56 -3.12
C GLY A 36 -17.09 -5.42 -1.98
N TYR A 37 -16.05 -6.19 -2.26
CA TYR A 37 -15.29 -6.92 -1.25
C TYR A 37 -13.86 -7.19 -1.71
N SER A 38 -12.98 -7.53 -0.77
CA SER A 38 -11.63 -7.99 -1.06
C SER A 38 -11.44 -9.46 -0.67
N VAL A 39 -10.66 -10.18 -1.46
CA VAL A 39 -10.22 -11.55 -1.16
C VAL A 39 -8.70 -11.57 -1.17
N VAL A 40 -8.10 -12.08 -0.10
CA VAL A 40 -6.64 -12.26 -0.02
C VAL A 40 -6.36 -13.73 0.25
N VAL A 41 -5.46 -14.29 -0.54
CA VAL A 41 -4.94 -15.64 -0.36
C VAL A 41 -3.42 -15.60 -0.29
N ALA A 42 -2.83 -16.56 0.40
CA ALA A 42 -1.39 -16.72 0.51
C ALA A 42 -1.06 -18.21 0.35
N PRO A 43 -1.12 -18.76 -0.87
CA PRO A 43 -0.90 -20.19 -1.10
C PRO A 43 0.60 -20.50 -0.98
N HIS A 44 1.07 -20.69 0.27
CA HIS A 44 2.46 -21.00 0.61
C HIS A 44 3.47 -19.99 0.04
N PRO A 45 3.39 -18.70 0.46
CA PRO A 45 4.27 -17.66 -0.05
C PRO A 45 5.74 -17.99 0.24
N VAL A 46 6.58 -17.80 -0.77
CA VAL A 46 8.00 -18.16 -0.68
C VAL A 46 8.75 -17.10 0.15
N ALA A 47 9.26 -17.51 1.31
CA ALA A 47 10.19 -16.69 2.08
C ALA A 47 11.58 -16.73 1.42
N ALA A 48 12.15 -15.56 1.13
CA ALA A 48 13.51 -15.47 0.60
C ALA A 48 14.54 -15.96 1.64
N PRO A 49 15.76 -16.36 1.21
CA PRO A 49 16.85 -16.69 2.13
C PRO A 49 17.09 -15.55 3.13
N LEU A 50 17.37 -15.90 4.37
CA LEU A 50 17.60 -14.96 5.48
C LEU A 50 16.39 -14.09 5.85
N SER A 51 15.20 -14.39 5.35
CA SER A 51 13.97 -13.74 5.79
C SER A 51 13.54 -14.22 7.18
N ARG A 52 12.95 -13.34 8.00
CA ARG A 52 12.07 -13.80 9.08
C ARG A 52 10.91 -14.56 8.46
N LYS A 53 10.38 -15.53 9.20
CA LYS A 53 9.18 -16.25 8.76
C LYS A 53 7.92 -15.53 9.20
N ALA A 54 6.91 -15.57 8.34
CA ALA A 54 5.54 -15.22 8.63
C ALA A 54 4.64 -16.34 8.11
N THR A 55 3.54 -16.58 8.75
CA THR A 55 2.55 -17.57 8.35
C THR A 55 1.67 -17.05 7.23
N ASP A 56 1.06 -17.96 6.46
CA ASP A 56 0.08 -17.62 5.43
C ASP A 56 -1.04 -16.75 6.00
N MET A 57 -1.52 -17.08 7.20
CA MET A 57 -2.60 -16.36 7.88
C MET A 57 -2.20 -14.94 8.29
N GLU A 58 -0.97 -14.72 8.77
CA GLU A 58 -0.49 -13.37 9.10
C GLU A 58 -0.49 -12.48 7.86
N TRP A 59 -0.07 -12.99 6.70
CA TRP A 59 -0.14 -12.27 5.43
C TRP A 59 -1.58 -11.99 5.00
N ILE A 60 -2.46 -12.98 5.05
CA ILE A 60 -3.87 -12.83 4.69
C ILE A 60 -4.52 -11.74 5.53
N VAL A 61 -4.36 -11.80 6.84
CA VAL A 61 -4.99 -10.83 7.77
C VAL A 61 -4.45 -9.42 7.53
N ALA A 62 -3.14 -9.25 7.44
CA ALA A 62 -2.53 -7.93 7.31
C ALA A 62 -2.85 -7.27 5.96
N VAL A 63 -2.69 -8.00 4.86
CA VAL A 63 -2.95 -7.47 3.52
C VAL A 63 -4.44 -7.18 3.34
N LYS A 64 -5.32 -8.08 3.80
CA LYS A 64 -6.77 -7.84 3.74
C LYS A 64 -7.17 -6.61 4.54
N ALA A 65 -6.70 -6.47 5.77
CA ALA A 65 -7.00 -5.31 6.60
C ALA A 65 -6.51 -4.00 5.97
N ALA A 66 -5.33 -4.00 5.34
CA ALA A 66 -4.79 -2.83 4.67
C ALA A 66 -5.60 -2.45 3.41
N VAL A 67 -5.97 -3.45 2.59
CA VAL A 67 -6.79 -3.26 1.39
C VAL A 67 -8.18 -2.75 1.78
N ASP A 68 -8.86 -3.41 2.71
CA ASP A 68 -10.20 -3.00 3.15
C ASP A 68 -10.19 -1.57 3.69
N ARG A 69 -9.26 -1.23 4.59
CA ARG A 69 -9.15 0.11 5.17
C ARG A 69 -8.92 1.18 4.10
N ARG A 70 -8.12 0.88 3.06
CA ARG A 70 -7.81 1.84 2.01
C ARG A 70 -8.95 2.01 1.03
N PHE A 71 -9.59 0.93 0.62
CA PHE A 71 -10.56 0.96 -0.47
C PHE A 71 -12.03 1.11 -0.02
N ALA A 72 -12.36 0.82 1.25
CA ALA A 72 -13.69 1.09 1.80
C ALA A 72 -14.09 2.58 1.83
N ARG A 73 -13.15 3.47 1.54
CA ARG A 73 -13.37 4.94 1.51
C ARG A 73 -13.86 5.45 0.16
N TYR A 74 -13.88 4.59 -0.87
CA TYR A 74 -14.35 4.95 -2.21
C TYR A 74 -15.86 4.72 -2.32
N GLU A 75 -16.57 5.74 -2.78
CA GLU A 75 -18.03 5.80 -2.84
C GLU A 75 -18.53 5.98 -4.29
N GLY A 76 -17.91 5.28 -5.24
CA GLY A 76 -18.36 5.29 -6.65
C GLY A 76 -19.69 4.54 -6.84
N GLY A 77 -20.28 4.70 -8.00
CA GLY A 77 -21.58 4.10 -8.34
C GLY A 77 -21.52 2.63 -8.77
N SER A 78 -20.33 2.03 -8.92
CA SER A 78 -20.14 0.66 -9.41
C SER A 78 -19.27 -0.16 -8.47
N LEU A 79 -19.71 -1.40 -8.19
CA LEU A 79 -18.98 -2.31 -7.31
C LEU A 79 -17.89 -3.07 -8.06
N TYR A 80 -16.70 -3.07 -7.47
CA TYR A 80 -15.56 -3.87 -7.93
C TYR A 80 -14.98 -4.68 -6.79
N HIS A 81 -14.40 -5.83 -7.11
CA HIS A 81 -13.77 -6.70 -6.12
C HIS A 81 -12.28 -6.78 -6.36
N ILE A 82 -11.50 -6.79 -5.29
CA ILE A 82 -10.05 -6.87 -5.34
C ILE A 82 -9.62 -8.24 -4.84
N ALA A 83 -9.01 -9.04 -5.70
CA ALA A 83 -8.39 -10.30 -5.32
C ALA A 83 -6.86 -10.16 -5.30
N VAL A 84 -6.23 -10.57 -4.21
CA VAL A 84 -4.78 -10.51 -4.01
C VAL A 84 -4.25 -11.90 -3.67
N SER A 85 -3.22 -12.35 -4.38
CA SER A 85 -2.42 -13.53 -4.01
C SER A 85 -1.05 -13.05 -3.53
N VAL A 86 -0.66 -13.44 -2.32
CA VAL A 86 0.69 -13.21 -1.78
C VAL A 86 1.56 -14.38 -2.20
N ASP A 87 2.60 -14.13 -3.00
CA ASP A 87 3.40 -15.17 -3.63
C ASP A 87 4.79 -15.31 -3.02
N GLY A 88 5.37 -14.22 -2.51
CA GLY A 88 6.69 -14.27 -1.91
C GLY A 88 7.02 -13.04 -1.07
N TYR A 89 7.98 -13.16 -0.17
CA TYR A 89 8.35 -12.06 0.71
C TYR A 89 9.78 -12.14 1.24
N VAL A 90 10.27 -10.99 1.67
CA VAL A 90 11.45 -10.81 2.51
C VAL A 90 11.04 -9.98 3.71
N LEU A 91 11.26 -10.47 4.93
CA LEU A 91 11.17 -9.69 6.16
C LEU A 91 12.58 -9.58 6.76
N ALA A 92 13.08 -8.36 6.88
CA ALA A 92 14.44 -8.10 7.33
C ALA A 92 14.73 -8.67 8.72
N GLN A 93 15.90 -9.31 8.89
CA GLN A 93 16.36 -9.84 10.19
C GLN A 93 16.84 -8.70 11.08
N PRO A 94 16.58 -8.75 12.41
CA PRO A 94 17.15 -7.78 13.34
C PRO A 94 18.66 -8.00 13.51
N GLY A 95 19.39 -6.89 13.74
CA GLY A 95 20.81 -6.96 14.09
C GLY A 95 21.77 -7.16 12.92
N ILE A 96 21.28 -7.30 11.69
CA ILE A 96 22.14 -7.26 10.49
C ILE A 96 22.26 -5.81 10.05
N PRO A 97 23.48 -5.25 9.89
CA PRO A 97 23.66 -3.87 9.44
C PRO A 97 22.92 -3.58 8.14
N VAL A 98 22.31 -2.41 8.01
CA VAL A 98 21.49 -1.98 6.85
C VAL A 98 22.23 -2.14 5.50
N LEU A 99 23.54 -2.06 5.51
CA LEU A 99 24.39 -2.27 4.32
C LEU A 99 24.44 -3.74 3.84
N LEU A 100 24.07 -4.69 4.69
CA LEU A 100 24.13 -6.14 4.40
C LEU A 100 22.76 -6.81 4.53
N SER A 101 21.74 -6.10 5.01
CA SER A 101 20.40 -6.65 5.18
C SER A 101 19.55 -6.33 3.94
N PRO A 102 18.90 -7.32 3.32
CA PRO A 102 17.90 -7.04 2.30
C PRO A 102 16.77 -6.22 2.94
N LYS A 103 16.29 -5.18 2.22
CA LYS A 103 15.08 -4.48 2.62
C LYS A 103 13.90 -5.44 2.60
N SER A 104 12.92 -5.23 3.47
CA SER A 104 11.70 -6.01 3.42
C SER A 104 10.97 -5.77 2.10
N ALA A 105 10.48 -6.82 1.50
CA ALA A 105 9.78 -6.80 0.22
C ALA A 105 8.63 -7.80 0.20
N LEU A 106 7.64 -7.54 -0.62
CA LEU A 106 6.47 -8.39 -0.83
C LEU A 106 6.17 -8.49 -2.33
N ILE A 107 5.99 -9.70 -2.83
CA ILE A 107 5.53 -9.99 -4.19
C ILE A 107 4.10 -10.48 -4.10
N MET A 108 3.21 -9.83 -4.84
CA MET A 108 1.81 -10.20 -4.90
C MET A 108 1.26 -10.09 -6.31
N ASN A 109 0.21 -10.83 -6.62
CA ASN A 109 -0.57 -10.73 -7.83
C ASN A 109 -1.96 -10.21 -7.53
N VAL A 110 -2.44 -9.26 -8.34
CA VAL A 110 -3.72 -8.57 -8.14
C VAL A 110 -4.64 -8.79 -9.35
N THR A 111 -5.90 -9.09 -9.07
CA THR A 111 -6.97 -9.20 -10.06
C THR A 111 -8.15 -8.36 -9.62
N ILE A 112 -8.69 -7.58 -10.55
CA ILE A 112 -9.90 -6.78 -10.34
C ILE A 112 -11.06 -7.44 -11.08
N TRP A 113 -12.17 -7.55 -10.39
CA TRP A 113 -13.41 -8.09 -10.91
C TRP A 113 -14.47 -7.01 -10.94
N ASP A 114 -15.14 -6.85 -12.08
CA ASP A 114 -16.31 -6.00 -12.24
C ASP A 114 -17.56 -6.80 -11.87
N ASP A 115 -18.28 -6.35 -10.85
CA ASP A 115 -19.47 -7.05 -10.35
C ASP A 115 -20.63 -6.99 -11.36
N ALA A 116 -20.86 -5.85 -11.98
CA ALA A 116 -21.98 -5.65 -12.90
C ALA A 116 -21.84 -6.48 -14.18
N VAL A 117 -20.62 -6.61 -14.70
CA VAL A 117 -20.34 -7.38 -15.92
C VAL A 117 -20.04 -8.85 -15.61
N GLY A 118 -19.71 -9.18 -14.37
CA GLY A 118 -19.34 -10.51 -13.92
C GLY A 118 -18.04 -11.01 -14.55
N LYS A 119 -17.04 -10.11 -14.77
CA LYS A 119 -15.77 -10.44 -15.44
C LYS A 119 -14.58 -9.76 -14.79
N LYS A 120 -13.41 -10.36 -15.00
CA LYS A 120 -12.13 -9.74 -14.65
C LYS A 120 -11.82 -8.59 -15.61
N LEU A 121 -11.37 -7.45 -15.06
CA LEU A 121 -10.83 -6.34 -15.86
C LEU A 121 -9.43 -6.67 -16.38
N ASN A 122 -8.64 -7.43 -15.61
CA ASN A 122 -7.34 -7.94 -16.04
C ASN A 122 -7.36 -9.48 -16.08
N PRO A 123 -7.49 -10.10 -17.26
CA PRO A 123 -7.49 -11.57 -17.42
C PRO A 123 -6.23 -12.22 -16.83
N THR A 124 -5.08 -11.58 -17.03
CA THR A 124 -3.81 -11.98 -16.38
C THR A 124 -3.62 -11.18 -15.10
N PRO A 125 -3.39 -11.83 -13.95
CA PRO A 125 -3.09 -11.14 -12.70
C PRO A 125 -1.89 -10.20 -12.85
N TYR A 126 -2.00 -9.00 -12.28
CA TYR A 126 -0.94 -8.00 -12.33
C TYR A 126 -0.01 -8.17 -11.14
N GLN A 127 1.27 -8.43 -11.41
CA GLN A 127 2.27 -8.59 -10.37
C GLN A 127 2.74 -7.22 -9.84
N ILE A 128 2.74 -7.08 -8.53
CA ILE A 128 3.25 -5.91 -7.83
C ILE A 128 4.38 -6.34 -6.91
N LEU A 129 5.54 -5.69 -7.05
CA LEU A 129 6.64 -5.75 -6.10
C LEU A 129 6.55 -4.55 -5.16
N VAL A 130 6.36 -4.80 -3.89
CA VAL A 130 6.32 -3.81 -2.82
C VAL A 130 7.63 -3.85 -2.06
N VAL A 131 8.24 -2.70 -1.82
CA VAL A 131 9.46 -2.57 -1.01
C VAL A 131 9.15 -1.69 0.19
N GLU A 132 9.75 -2.00 1.33
CA GLU A 132 9.64 -1.20 2.54
C GLU A 132 10.02 0.26 2.27
N SER A 133 9.14 1.20 2.64
CA SER A 133 9.41 2.63 2.51
C SER A 133 10.48 3.05 3.50
N VAL A 134 11.57 3.62 3.00
CA VAL A 134 12.60 4.23 3.85
C VAL A 134 12.15 5.65 4.18
N ASN A 135 11.52 5.84 5.32
CA ASN A 135 11.30 7.17 5.87
C ASN A 135 12.31 7.46 7.01
N ALA A 136 12.41 8.72 7.45
CA ALA A 136 13.40 9.12 8.47
C ALA A 136 13.26 8.32 9.78
N LYS A 137 12.05 7.82 10.12
CA LYS A 137 11.82 6.94 11.27
C LYS A 137 12.35 5.53 11.03
N THR A 138 12.33 5.04 9.79
CA THR A 138 12.91 3.74 9.44
C THR A 138 14.42 3.78 9.31
N LEU A 139 15.04 4.93 9.00
CA LEU A 139 16.50 5.06 8.94
C LEU A 139 17.16 4.89 10.33
N ILE A 140 16.49 5.29 11.39
CA ILE A 140 17.00 5.17 12.76
C ILE A 140 16.57 3.85 13.43
N GLY A 141 15.51 3.17 12.92
CA GLY A 141 14.88 2.03 13.57
C GLY A 141 14.68 0.76 12.73
N SER A 142 14.83 0.82 11.41
CA SER A 142 14.30 -0.22 10.51
C SER A 142 14.98 -1.60 10.58
N GLY A 143 16.25 -1.65 10.87
CA GLY A 143 16.95 -2.95 10.95
C GLY A 143 17.13 -3.46 12.37
N LEU A 144 17.19 -2.57 13.36
CA LEU A 144 17.58 -2.91 14.73
C LEU A 144 16.39 -3.05 15.69
N THR A 145 15.22 -2.45 15.40
CA THR A 145 14.15 -2.30 16.39
C THR A 145 12.73 -2.66 15.93
N MET A 146 12.45 -2.80 14.62
CA MET A 146 11.11 -3.17 14.18
C MET A 146 10.83 -4.65 14.45
N THR A 147 9.68 -4.92 15.07
CA THR A 147 9.17 -6.29 15.20
C THR A 147 8.81 -6.85 13.82
N GLY A 148 8.82 -8.20 13.65
CA GLY A 148 8.36 -8.83 12.42
C GLY A 148 6.93 -8.41 12.05
N GLN A 149 6.06 -8.27 13.05
CA GLN A 149 4.69 -7.81 12.87
C GLN A 149 4.63 -6.38 12.30
N ALA A 150 5.42 -5.45 12.83
CA ALA A 150 5.45 -4.07 12.33
C ALA A 150 5.97 -3.98 10.88
N GLN A 151 6.95 -4.81 10.50
CA GLN A 151 7.43 -4.90 9.12
C GLN A 151 6.35 -5.44 8.18
N LEU A 152 5.64 -6.49 8.60
CA LEU A 152 4.55 -7.09 7.85
C LEU A 152 3.41 -6.10 7.62
N GLU A 153 2.99 -5.37 8.65
CA GLU A 153 1.97 -4.33 8.56
C GLU A 153 2.40 -3.16 7.67
N ASN A 154 3.67 -2.74 7.73
CA ASN A 154 4.20 -1.72 6.84
C ASN A 154 4.14 -2.14 5.38
N LEU A 155 4.59 -3.37 5.06
CA LEU A 155 4.50 -3.92 3.71
C LEU A 155 3.05 -4.04 3.25
N ALA A 156 2.14 -4.49 4.10
CA ALA A 156 0.72 -4.60 3.77
C ALA A 156 0.09 -3.23 3.44
N ASN A 157 0.44 -2.18 4.21
CA ASN A 157 -0.02 -0.83 3.92
C ASN A 157 0.55 -0.29 2.60
N ASN A 158 1.83 -0.53 2.33
CA ASN A 158 2.47 -0.16 1.07
C ASN A 158 1.90 -0.95 -0.11
N ALA A 159 1.50 -2.21 0.11
CA ALA A 159 0.81 -3.03 -0.87
C ALA A 159 -0.53 -2.40 -1.29
N ALA A 160 -1.35 -2.00 -0.33
CA ALA A 160 -2.61 -1.33 -0.60
C ALA A 160 -2.42 0.01 -1.34
N LEU A 161 -1.36 0.79 -0.99
CA LEU A 161 -0.98 2.01 -1.72
C LEU A 161 -0.58 1.71 -3.17
N SER A 162 0.20 0.65 -3.39
CA SER A 162 0.65 0.27 -4.72
C SER A 162 -0.51 -0.21 -5.60
N ILE A 163 -1.48 -0.93 -5.02
CA ILE A 163 -2.72 -1.30 -5.70
C ILE A 163 -3.49 -0.03 -6.10
N GLU A 164 -3.69 0.91 -5.19
CA GLU A 164 -4.40 2.17 -5.47
C GLU A 164 -3.73 2.95 -6.60
N SER A 165 -2.41 3.10 -6.56
CA SER A 165 -1.65 3.77 -7.62
C SER A 165 -1.82 3.09 -8.98
N TRP A 166 -1.78 1.76 -8.99
CA TRP A 166 -2.02 0.99 -10.21
C TRP A 166 -3.45 1.18 -10.73
N LEU A 167 -4.48 1.14 -9.88
CA LEU A 167 -5.86 1.35 -10.30
C LEU A 167 -6.08 2.76 -10.87
N ARG A 168 -5.47 3.80 -10.28
CA ARG A 168 -5.48 5.16 -10.84
C ARG A 168 -4.86 5.20 -12.23
N THR A 169 -3.74 4.53 -12.41
CA THR A 169 -3.10 4.43 -13.72
C THR A 169 -4.02 3.74 -14.73
N ARG A 170 -4.67 2.63 -14.35
CA ARG A 170 -5.62 1.93 -15.24
C ARG A 170 -6.85 2.78 -15.57
N GLN A 171 -7.34 3.57 -14.63
CA GLN A 171 -8.42 4.52 -14.88
C GLN A 171 -8.00 5.57 -15.92
N ILE A 172 -6.82 6.17 -15.76
CA ILE A 172 -6.32 7.20 -16.69
C ILE A 172 -6.06 6.63 -18.09
N GLU A 173 -5.44 5.45 -18.17
CA GLU A 173 -5.01 4.87 -19.46
C GLU A 173 -6.11 4.12 -20.21
N SER A 174 -7.10 3.57 -19.49
CA SER A 174 -8.03 2.61 -20.07
C SER A 174 -9.49 2.79 -19.61
N GLY A 175 -9.80 3.78 -18.78
CA GLY A 175 -11.16 4.06 -18.33
C GLY A 175 -11.83 2.89 -17.61
N TRP A 176 -11.07 2.12 -16.83
CA TRP A 176 -11.58 0.89 -16.21
C TRP A 176 -12.83 1.10 -15.36
N PHE A 177 -12.97 2.28 -14.78
CA PHE A 177 -14.03 2.63 -13.85
C PHE A 177 -14.93 3.75 -14.40
N ASP A 178 -14.98 3.91 -15.72
CA ASP A 178 -15.94 4.82 -16.36
C ASP A 178 -17.34 4.23 -16.29
N ARG A 179 -18.35 5.10 -16.32
CA ARG A 179 -19.74 4.62 -16.38
C ARG A 179 -19.97 3.83 -17.67
N PRO A 180 -20.67 2.69 -17.60
CA PRO A 180 -21.11 2.02 -18.81
C PRO A 180 -21.95 2.98 -19.65
N GLY A 181 -21.43 3.40 -20.81
CA GLY A 181 -22.15 4.25 -21.76
C GLY A 181 -21.84 5.75 -21.70
N SER A 182 -20.78 6.20 -20.99
CA SER A 182 -20.26 7.57 -21.09
C SER A 182 -19.31 7.74 -22.28
#